data_10c04d61ecf0d2fc0160be0320f05d6c
#
_entry.id   10c04d61ecf0d2fc0160be0320f05d6c
#
_cell.length_a   1.000
_cell.length_b   1.000
_cell.length_c   1.000
_cell.angle_alpha   90.00
_cell.angle_beta   90.00
_cell.angle_gamma   90.00
#
_symmetry.space_group_name_H-M   'P 1'
#
loop_
_entity.id
_entity.type
_entity.pdbx_description
1 polymer ?
#
loop_
_entity_poly.entity_id
_entity_poly.type
_entity_poly.pdbx_seq_one_letter_code
_entity_poly.pdbx_strand_id
1 'polypeptide(L)'
;MKSTNDSLNVLPIILCGGAGSRLWPLSRTNKPKQFHNIVGEETMFVSTLTRVKQGIGFNYLPARVIGGANLESVLVEQVKQSDVAVEQIILEPLMRDTCAAIAAAISDLADEAPDRIVLVLPSDHHISDVKGFNRTIKIGTDAVNAHGGIMTIGIQPTRPETQYGYIEHSTDKGPVYKVERFREKPNLKSAEAYLALGNYFWNSGIFMFRAGDMINELKKQQRQIWDCACAAAQQGDKNDICLLLDKPHFERADKISIDYGVMEHADNIQVVQAGFDWSDLGSWTQLHEIAPQNQFGNVEIGNVETVGVNNSYLRSEDRLLSVCGIDDIVVVSQPDALLITHRDRSYLVKDICNKLAQTNWPQILLPTSGKQIPDSSVIKSWVFDVAMPYWAKNGIDYQQGGVFEALNYHGEPAELDSKRLRVLARQIYSFAQAKHYGWTGDADKILKHCFDTLIKTGWQDEGGWIHRFNNDGSVQDDQRDTYDQAFVLLACASLYRTMGWEDAKHWADKTQTYMDTHLADTKNGGYFEGSKPVEYRRANPHMH
;
A
#
# COMPACT_ATOMS: atom_id res chain seq x y z
N MET A 1 -26.57 41.95 23.86
CA MET A 1 -26.33 40.54 24.13
C MET A 1 -26.44 39.78 22.83
N LYS A 2 -25.29 39.52 22.16
CA LYS A 2 -25.26 38.63 21.00
C LYS A 2 -25.44 37.21 21.51
N SER A 3 -26.35 36.47 20.96
CA SER A 3 -26.59 35.06 21.30
C SER A 3 -25.34 34.26 20.86
N THR A 4 -24.50 33.90 21.83
CA THR A 4 -23.29 33.11 21.65
C THR A 4 -23.66 31.63 21.74
N ASN A 5 -24.23 31.11 20.67
CA ASN A 5 -24.41 29.67 20.53
C ASN A 5 -23.91 29.16 19.17
N ASP A 6 -22.93 29.88 18.55
CA ASP A 6 -22.20 29.33 17.41
C ASP A 6 -21.09 28.42 17.97
N SER A 7 -21.30 27.11 17.87
CA SER A 7 -20.26 26.14 18.23
C SER A 7 -19.03 26.39 17.36
N LEU A 8 -17.83 26.42 17.96
CA LEU A 8 -16.57 26.59 17.24
C LEU A 8 -16.38 25.50 16.19
N ASN A 9 -15.88 25.87 15.04
CA ASN A 9 -15.56 24.95 13.95
C ASN A 9 -14.05 24.73 13.87
N VAL A 10 -13.62 23.48 13.92
CA VAL A 10 -12.22 23.05 13.89
C VAL A 10 -11.96 22.28 12.61
N LEU A 11 -10.94 22.64 11.85
CA LEU A 11 -10.49 21.95 10.65
C LEU A 11 -9.40 20.92 11.00
N PRO A 12 -9.65 19.63 10.91
CA PRO A 12 -8.62 18.60 11.08
C PRO A 12 -7.72 18.54 9.86
N ILE A 13 -6.40 18.52 10.07
CA ILE A 13 -5.38 18.21 9.06
C ILE A 13 -4.63 16.96 9.53
N ILE A 14 -4.74 15.87 8.77
CA ILE A 14 -4.16 14.57 9.12
C ILE A 14 -2.89 14.35 8.31
N LEU A 15 -1.75 14.26 9.00
CA LEU A 15 -0.44 14.06 8.40
C LEU A 15 -0.17 12.56 8.21
N CYS A 16 -0.09 12.11 6.96
CA CYS A 16 0.20 10.73 6.59
C CYS A 16 1.66 10.57 6.13
N GLY A 17 2.59 11.17 6.87
CA GLY A 17 4.03 11.09 6.64
C GLY A 17 4.68 9.93 7.42
N GLY A 18 5.94 9.65 7.06
CA GLY A 18 6.78 8.67 7.76
C GLY A 18 6.69 7.25 7.21
N ALA A 19 7.84 6.60 7.04
CA ALA A 19 7.93 5.24 6.51
C ALA A 19 7.60 4.14 7.55
N GLY A 20 7.52 4.48 8.84
CA GLY A 20 7.25 3.50 9.91
C GLY A 20 8.24 2.34 10.00
N SER A 21 9.48 2.52 9.52
CA SER A 21 10.48 1.45 9.29
C SER A 21 10.84 0.62 10.51
N ARG A 22 10.58 1.13 11.73
CA ARG A 22 10.85 0.40 12.99
C ARG A 22 9.90 -0.79 13.22
N LEU A 23 8.78 -0.85 12.51
CA LEU A 23 7.83 -1.97 12.55
C LEU A 23 7.97 -2.91 11.34
N TRP A 24 9.13 -2.88 10.67
CA TRP A 24 9.45 -3.91 9.69
C TRP A 24 9.45 -5.30 10.37
N PRO A 25 8.96 -6.37 9.73
CA PRO A 25 8.53 -6.49 8.33
C PRO A 25 7.04 -6.18 8.06
N LEU A 26 6.27 -5.76 9.06
CA LEU A 26 4.87 -5.38 8.85
C LEU A 26 4.77 -4.07 8.06
N SER A 27 5.47 -3.03 8.52
CA SER A 27 5.54 -1.74 7.83
C SER A 27 6.58 -1.75 6.72
N ARG A 28 6.23 -1.21 5.56
CA ARG A 28 7.07 -1.12 4.35
C ARG A 28 6.98 0.29 3.75
N THR A 29 7.91 0.63 2.86
CA THR A 29 7.96 1.95 2.23
C THR A 29 6.70 2.28 1.43
N ASN A 30 6.11 1.29 0.75
CA ASN A 30 4.88 1.44 -0.04
C ASN A 30 3.58 1.17 0.76
N LYS A 31 3.68 0.73 2.00
CA LYS A 31 2.55 0.63 2.95
C LYS A 31 3.09 0.86 4.37
N PRO A 32 3.24 2.13 4.79
CA PRO A 32 3.68 2.50 6.12
C PRO A 32 2.72 2.05 7.23
N LYS A 33 3.19 2.13 8.50
CA LYS A 33 2.51 1.59 9.67
C LYS A 33 1.06 2.07 9.83
N GLN A 34 0.76 3.33 9.48
CA GLN A 34 -0.57 3.92 9.62
C GLN A 34 -1.65 3.22 8.78
N PHE A 35 -1.27 2.48 7.77
CA PHE A 35 -2.20 1.74 6.89
C PHE A 35 -2.34 0.25 7.26
N HIS A 36 -1.91 -0.12 8.45
CA HIS A 36 -2.06 -1.48 9.00
C HIS A 36 -2.95 -1.50 10.24
N ASN A 37 -3.64 -2.61 10.43
CA ASN A 37 -4.36 -2.93 11.67
C ASN A 37 -3.33 -3.41 12.70
N ILE A 38 -2.73 -2.49 13.42
CA ILE A 38 -1.68 -2.79 14.39
C ILE A 38 -2.27 -3.09 15.76
N VAL A 39 -3.22 -2.27 16.18
CA VAL A 39 -3.99 -2.44 17.42
C VAL A 39 -5.46 -2.30 17.07
N GLY A 40 -6.25 -3.35 17.32
CA GLY A 40 -7.69 -3.36 16.98
C GLY A 40 -7.97 -3.76 15.53
N GLU A 41 -9.21 -3.49 15.08
CA GLU A 41 -9.71 -3.94 13.77
C GLU A 41 -9.50 -2.91 12.65
N GLU A 42 -9.39 -1.63 13.00
CA GLU A 42 -9.17 -0.54 12.04
C GLU A 42 -7.68 -0.24 11.85
N THR A 43 -7.32 0.33 10.70
CA THR A 43 -5.98 0.90 10.53
C THR A 43 -5.82 2.15 11.38
N MET A 44 -4.59 2.51 11.73
CA MET A 44 -4.34 3.70 12.55
C MET A 44 -4.83 4.99 11.85
N PHE A 45 -4.72 5.05 10.53
CA PHE A 45 -5.21 6.17 9.73
C PHE A 45 -6.74 6.28 9.81
N VAL A 46 -7.48 5.17 9.61
CA VAL A 46 -8.94 5.15 9.74
C VAL A 46 -9.36 5.53 11.17
N SER A 47 -8.71 4.96 12.18
CA SER A 47 -8.98 5.32 13.59
C SER A 47 -8.73 6.81 13.88
N THR A 48 -7.72 7.42 13.23
CA THR A 48 -7.46 8.86 13.37
C THR A 48 -8.55 9.71 12.70
N LEU A 49 -9.04 9.31 11.52
CA LEU A 49 -10.18 9.94 10.86
C LEU A 49 -11.44 9.81 11.70
N THR A 50 -11.76 8.61 12.18
CA THR A 50 -12.96 8.34 13.00
C THR A 50 -12.94 9.14 14.30
N ARG A 51 -11.78 9.39 14.90
CA ARG A 51 -11.57 10.18 16.12
C ARG A 51 -12.04 11.63 15.97
N VAL A 52 -11.96 12.20 14.78
CA VAL A 52 -12.38 13.56 14.46
C VAL A 52 -13.76 13.64 13.78
N LYS A 53 -14.57 12.59 13.88
CA LYS A 53 -15.93 12.56 13.33
C LYS A 53 -16.90 13.42 14.14
N GLN A 54 -16.73 13.48 15.47
CA GLN A 54 -17.63 14.19 16.37
C GLN A 54 -16.89 14.87 17.53
N GLY A 55 -16.99 16.19 17.62
CA GLY A 55 -16.43 16.98 18.72
C GLY A 55 -17.35 17.02 19.95
N ILE A 56 -16.81 17.46 21.09
CA ILE A 56 -17.55 17.70 22.33
C ILE A 56 -17.61 19.20 22.58
N GLY A 57 -18.76 19.82 22.31
CA GLY A 57 -18.96 21.27 22.46
C GLY A 57 -18.28 22.14 21.39
N PHE A 58 -17.92 21.54 20.26
CA PHE A 58 -17.46 22.16 19.03
C PHE A 58 -17.73 21.21 17.86
N ASN A 59 -17.60 21.66 16.61
CA ASN A 59 -17.79 20.86 15.42
C ASN A 59 -16.47 20.63 14.70
N TYR A 60 -16.25 19.43 14.19
CA TYR A 60 -15.22 19.22 13.18
C TYR A 60 -15.77 19.56 11.79
N LEU A 61 -14.96 20.24 10.99
CA LEU A 61 -15.17 20.39 9.56
C LEU A 61 -14.68 19.15 8.82
N PRO A 62 -15.05 18.95 7.54
CA PRO A 62 -14.45 17.92 6.72
C PRO A 62 -12.92 18.00 6.77
N ALA A 63 -12.26 16.87 6.99
CA ALA A 63 -10.83 16.83 7.23
C ALA A 63 -10.02 17.08 5.95
N ARG A 64 -8.80 17.62 6.08
CA ARG A 64 -7.76 17.56 5.06
C ARG A 64 -6.78 16.45 5.40
N VAL A 65 -6.35 15.71 4.40
CA VAL A 65 -5.35 14.64 4.54
C VAL A 65 -4.14 15.02 3.70
N ILE A 66 -2.93 14.90 4.23
CA ILE A 66 -1.71 15.14 3.46
C ILE A 66 -0.78 13.96 3.54
N GLY A 67 -0.26 13.50 2.39
CA GLY A 67 0.65 12.37 2.30
C GLY A 67 1.38 12.30 0.96
N GLY A 68 2.31 11.36 0.83
CA GLY A 68 3.09 11.19 -0.39
C GLY A 68 2.24 10.74 -1.58
N ALA A 69 2.53 11.24 -2.78
CA ALA A 69 1.82 10.88 -4.02
C ALA A 69 1.82 9.36 -4.31
N ASN A 70 2.87 8.65 -3.86
CA ASN A 70 2.93 7.19 -3.95
C ASN A 70 1.92 6.44 -3.07
N LEU A 71 1.21 7.15 -2.18
CA LEU A 71 0.21 6.61 -1.27
C LEU A 71 -1.22 6.96 -1.68
N GLU A 72 -1.44 7.66 -2.81
CA GLU A 72 -2.74 8.14 -3.27
C GLU A 72 -3.82 7.05 -3.22
N SER A 73 -3.57 5.90 -3.84
CA SER A 73 -4.55 4.82 -3.94
C SER A 73 -5.00 4.30 -2.57
N VAL A 74 -4.06 4.11 -1.62
CA VAL A 74 -4.38 3.63 -0.28
C VAL A 74 -5.06 4.71 0.56
N LEU A 75 -4.70 5.98 0.38
CA LEU A 75 -5.38 7.11 1.05
C LEU A 75 -6.83 7.22 0.61
N VAL A 76 -7.08 7.23 -0.71
CA VAL A 76 -8.44 7.31 -1.27
C VAL A 76 -9.29 6.12 -0.85
N GLU A 77 -8.73 4.91 -0.87
CA GLU A 77 -9.42 3.69 -0.44
C GLU A 77 -9.84 3.77 1.04
N GLN A 78 -8.90 4.11 1.92
CA GLN A 78 -9.17 4.14 3.36
C GLN A 78 -10.05 5.32 3.78
N VAL A 79 -9.96 6.46 3.10
CA VAL A 79 -10.92 7.56 3.29
C VAL A 79 -12.34 7.08 2.98
N LYS A 80 -12.56 6.37 1.88
CA LYS A 80 -13.87 5.79 1.54
C LYS A 80 -14.36 4.78 2.58
N GLN A 81 -13.45 4.01 3.19
CA GLN A 81 -13.78 3.03 4.23
C GLN A 81 -14.16 3.68 5.57
N SER A 82 -13.63 4.87 5.87
CA SER A 82 -13.80 5.53 7.16
C SER A 82 -15.18 6.12 7.42
N ASP A 83 -15.99 6.33 6.40
CA ASP A 83 -17.28 7.06 6.47
C ASP A 83 -17.15 8.44 7.16
N VAL A 84 -15.99 9.10 7.00
CA VAL A 84 -15.70 10.44 7.52
C VAL A 84 -15.58 11.42 6.36
N ALA A 85 -16.16 12.60 6.50
CA ALA A 85 -16.08 13.63 5.48
C ALA A 85 -14.64 14.16 5.36
N VAL A 86 -14.07 14.05 4.17
CA VAL A 86 -12.76 14.60 3.81
C VAL A 86 -12.95 15.62 2.70
N GLU A 87 -12.47 16.83 2.94
CA GLU A 87 -12.54 17.95 1.98
C GLU A 87 -11.50 17.80 0.87
N GLN A 88 -10.28 17.40 1.25
CA GLN A 88 -9.16 17.33 0.32
C GLN A 88 -8.10 16.32 0.77
N ILE A 89 -7.53 15.60 -0.21
CA ILE A 89 -6.31 14.79 -0.07
C ILE A 89 -5.20 15.52 -0.81
N ILE A 90 -4.21 16.04 -0.07
CA ILE A 90 -3.06 16.77 -0.60
C ILE A 90 -1.91 15.77 -0.78
N LEU A 91 -1.40 15.67 -1.99
CA LEU A 91 -0.38 14.70 -2.39
C LEU A 91 0.96 15.38 -2.59
N GLU A 92 1.94 15.03 -1.74
CA GLU A 92 3.31 15.52 -1.85
C GLU A 92 4.06 14.75 -2.94
N PRO A 93 4.61 15.39 -3.97
CA PRO A 93 5.39 14.72 -5.03
C PRO A 93 6.72 14.15 -4.51
N LEU A 94 7.20 14.65 -3.38
CA LEU A 94 8.36 14.19 -2.63
C LEU A 94 8.27 14.68 -1.17
N MET A 95 8.86 13.93 -0.24
CA MET A 95 8.80 14.23 1.20
C MET A 95 9.68 15.45 1.58
N ARG A 96 9.07 16.48 2.15
CA ARG A 96 9.74 17.71 2.66
C ARG A 96 9.56 17.93 4.17
N ASP A 97 9.12 16.89 4.89
CA ASP A 97 8.83 16.93 6.31
C ASP A 97 7.62 17.82 6.67
N THR A 98 7.27 17.90 7.95
CA THR A 98 5.98 18.43 8.41
C THR A 98 5.80 19.93 8.23
N CYS A 99 6.87 20.72 8.15
CA CYS A 99 6.76 22.17 7.96
C CYS A 99 6.15 22.52 6.59
N ALA A 100 6.68 21.96 5.50
CA ALA A 100 6.16 22.19 4.15
C ALA A 100 4.77 21.58 3.96
N ALA A 101 4.51 20.43 4.56
CA ALA A 101 3.21 19.76 4.54
C ALA A 101 2.11 20.63 5.16
N ILE A 102 2.33 21.13 6.38
CA ILE A 102 1.38 22.02 7.07
C ILE A 102 1.21 23.32 6.29
N ALA A 103 2.30 23.93 5.80
CA ALA A 103 2.24 25.16 5.01
C ALA A 103 1.36 24.99 3.76
N ALA A 104 1.51 23.88 3.02
CA ALA A 104 0.67 23.59 1.86
C ALA A 104 -0.80 23.39 2.25
N ALA A 105 -1.06 22.67 3.35
CA ALA A 105 -2.41 22.35 3.80
C ALA A 105 -3.22 23.55 4.33
N ILE A 106 -2.55 24.67 4.68
CA ILE A 106 -3.21 25.89 5.17
C ILE A 106 -3.04 27.10 4.24
N SER A 107 -2.44 26.90 3.06
CA SER A 107 -2.06 28.00 2.16
C SER A 107 -3.25 28.86 1.71
N ASP A 108 -4.38 28.26 1.40
CA ASP A 108 -5.64 28.92 1.01
C ASP A 108 -6.31 29.66 2.16
N LEU A 109 -6.10 29.24 3.41
CA LEU A 109 -6.69 29.88 4.59
C LEU A 109 -6.11 31.27 4.86
N ALA A 110 -4.97 31.61 4.25
CA ALA A 110 -4.36 32.93 4.40
C ALA A 110 -5.31 34.06 4.00
N ASP A 111 -6.06 33.86 2.94
CA ASP A 111 -6.98 34.86 2.37
C ASP A 111 -8.44 34.55 2.70
N GLU A 112 -8.79 33.26 2.78
CA GLU A 112 -10.19 32.82 2.91
C GLU A 112 -10.67 32.78 4.36
N ALA A 113 -9.84 32.33 5.30
CA ALA A 113 -10.25 32.08 6.67
C ALA A 113 -9.10 32.12 7.69
N PRO A 114 -8.41 33.26 7.90
CA PRO A 114 -7.25 33.31 8.82
C PRO A 114 -7.60 33.02 10.28
N ASP A 115 -8.85 33.24 10.70
CA ASP A 115 -9.33 32.95 12.05
C ASP A 115 -9.77 31.48 12.25
N ARG A 116 -9.70 30.65 11.19
CA ARG A 116 -10.07 29.23 11.26
C ARG A 116 -9.16 28.50 12.24
N ILE A 117 -9.78 27.80 13.20
CA ILE A 117 -9.03 26.92 14.10
C ILE A 117 -8.69 25.64 13.35
N VAL A 118 -7.41 25.33 13.31
CA VAL A 118 -6.84 24.14 12.67
C VAL A 118 -6.35 23.18 13.76
N LEU A 119 -6.60 21.90 13.58
CA LEU A 119 -6.10 20.81 14.41
C LEU A 119 -5.24 19.89 13.54
N VAL A 120 -3.93 19.90 13.76
CA VAL A 120 -2.98 19.01 13.06
C VAL A 120 -2.78 17.73 13.86
N LEU A 121 -2.92 16.59 13.19
CA LEU A 121 -2.85 15.25 13.78
C LEU A 121 -1.92 14.33 12.97
N PRO A 122 -0.93 13.68 13.59
CA PRO A 122 -0.28 12.53 12.99
C PRO A 122 -1.26 11.35 12.82
N SER A 123 -1.21 10.66 11.69
CA SER A 123 -2.09 9.52 11.39
C SER A 123 -1.66 8.21 12.05
N ASP A 124 -0.52 8.20 12.71
CA ASP A 124 0.17 7.00 13.18
C ASP A 124 0.29 6.90 14.71
N HIS A 125 -0.57 7.62 15.43
CA HIS A 125 -0.67 7.59 16.89
C HIS A 125 -1.87 6.76 17.36
N HIS A 126 -1.63 5.93 18.37
CA HIS A 126 -2.68 5.19 19.07
C HIS A 126 -3.24 6.02 20.22
N ILE A 127 -4.56 6.18 20.25
CA ILE A 127 -5.34 6.84 21.29
C ILE A 127 -6.65 6.06 21.42
N SER A 128 -6.88 5.38 22.54
CA SER A 128 -8.09 4.57 22.75
C SER A 128 -9.22 5.36 23.41
N ASP A 129 -8.91 6.31 24.31
CA ASP A 129 -9.92 7.19 24.93
C ASP A 129 -10.28 8.39 24.03
N VAL A 130 -11.14 8.14 23.03
CA VAL A 130 -11.65 9.19 22.12
C VAL A 130 -12.41 10.29 22.86
N LYS A 131 -13.09 9.98 23.97
CA LYS A 131 -13.81 10.99 24.77
C LYS A 131 -12.84 11.89 25.53
N GLY A 132 -11.81 11.34 26.15
CA GLY A 132 -10.73 12.09 26.78
C GLY A 132 -9.99 12.97 25.79
N PHE A 133 -9.69 12.43 24.60
CA PHE A 133 -9.12 13.18 23.49
C PHE A 133 -9.98 14.41 23.15
N ASN A 134 -11.27 14.22 22.86
CA ASN A 134 -12.16 15.33 22.49
C ASN A 134 -12.36 16.37 23.60
N ARG A 135 -12.32 15.97 24.90
CA ARG A 135 -12.31 16.92 26.01
C ARG A 135 -11.03 17.77 26.03
N THR A 136 -9.87 17.16 25.80
CA THR A 136 -8.58 17.88 25.71
C THR A 136 -8.55 18.83 24.51
N ILE A 137 -9.04 18.39 23.34
CA ILE A 137 -9.19 19.26 22.16
C ILE A 137 -10.10 20.45 22.46
N LYS A 138 -11.22 20.26 23.19
CA LYS A 138 -12.10 21.37 23.57
C LYS A 138 -11.38 22.42 24.41
N ILE A 139 -10.59 22.01 25.40
CA ILE A 139 -9.80 22.93 26.25
C ILE A 139 -8.83 23.75 25.38
N GLY A 140 -8.08 23.07 24.49
CA GLY A 140 -7.14 23.71 23.58
C GLY A 140 -7.84 24.66 22.59
N THR A 141 -8.97 24.23 22.02
CA THR A 141 -9.78 25.04 21.09
C THR A 141 -10.28 26.32 21.75
N ASP A 142 -10.77 26.24 22.98
CA ASP A 142 -11.24 27.42 23.74
C ASP A 142 -10.09 28.39 24.03
N ALA A 143 -8.92 27.88 24.41
CA ALA A 143 -7.76 28.69 24.69
C ALA A 143 -7.23 29.40 23.43
N VAL A 144 -7.09 28.68 22.32
CA VAL A 144 -6.69 29.26 21.02
C VAL A 144 -7.72 30.28 20.54
N ASN A 145 -9.01 30.01 20.71
CA ASN A 145 -10.05 30.97 20.34
C ASN A 145 -10.02 32.24 21.20
N ALA A 146 -9.65 32.14 22.45
CA ALA A 146 -9.61 33.29 23.37
C ALA A 146 -8.32 34.11 23.23
N HIS A 147 -7.19 33.45 23.07
CA HIS A 147 -5.87 34.08 23.22
C HIS A 147 -5.00 34.06 21.96
N GLY A 148 -5.39 33.26 20.93
CA GLY A 148 -4.52 32.98 19.78
C GLY A 148 -3.31 32.14 20.15
N GLY A 149 -2.29 32.19 19.29
CA GLY A 149 -1.04 31.45 19.44
C GLY A 149 -1.13 29.98 19.00
N ILE A 150 -0.12 29.21 19.35
CA ILE A 150 -0.01 27.79 19.02
C ILE A 150 -0.17 26.96 20.28
N MET A 151 -1.12 26.03 20.25
CA MET A 151 -1.35 25.05 21.31
C MET A 151 -0.79 23.71 20.91
N THR A 152 -0.01 23.07 21.78
CA THR A 152 0.37 21.66 21.64
C THR A 152 -0.23 20.81 22.75
N ILE A 153 -0.28 19.49 22.55
CA ILE A 153 -0.71 18.54 23.59
C ILE A 153 0.51 17.88 24.20
N GLY A 154 0.63 18.00 25.52
CA GLY A 154 1.70 17.42 26.30
C GLY A 154 1.30 16.10 26.94
N ILE A 155 2.14 15.08 26.79
CA ILE A 155 1.96 13.76 27.40
C ILE A 155 2.83 13.68 28.66
N GLN A 156 2.28 13.17 29.76
CA GLN A 156 3.04 12.99 30.99
C GLN A 156 4.19 11.97 30.79
N PRO A 157 5.46 12.36 30.96
CA PRO A 157 6.58 11.44 30.84
C PRO A 157 6.55 10.35 31.92
N THR A 158 6.81 9.11 31.51
CA THR A 158 6.89 7.94 32.40
C THR A 158 8.28 7.31 32.41
N ARG A 159 9.14 7.68 31.46
CA ARG A 159 10.53 7.19 31.29
C ARG A 159 11.38 8.23 30.56
N PRO A 160 12.72 8.13 30.58
CA PRO A 160 13.61 9.07 29.87
C PRO A 160 13.68 8.70 28.38
N GLU A 161 12.63 9.02 27.59
CA GLU A 161 12.54 8.72 26.16
C GLU A 161 13.38 9.71 25.33
N THR A 162 14.27 9.21 24.48
CA THR A 162 15.15 10.04 23.65
C THR A 162 14.64 10.27 22.23
N GLN A 163 13.53 9.62 21.86
CA GLN A 163 12.94 9.74 20.53
C GLN A 163 11.82 10.77 20.46
N TYR A 164 11.43 11.37 21.60
CA TYR A 164 10.38 12.38 21.70
C TYR A 164 10.93 13.78 21.94
N GLY A 165 10.16 14.78 21.56
CA GLY A 165 10.35 16.15 22.02
C GLY A 165 9.91 16.31 23.46
N TYR A 166 10.54 17.25 24.17
CA TYR A 166 10.21 17.64 25.55
C TYR A 166 9.79 19.09 25.61
N ILE A 167 8.71 19.36 26.34
CA ILE A 167 8.12 20.68 26.51
C ILE A 167 8.23 21.06 27.97
N GLU A 168 9.09 22.04 28.26
CA GLU A 168 9.16 22.68 29.59
C GLU A 168 8.00 23.63 29.75
N HIS A 169 7.19 23.46 30.78
CA HIS A 169 6.00 24.26 31.02
C HIS A 169 6.10 25.07 32.30
N SER A 170 5.37 26.20 32.34
CA SER A 170 5.23 27.01 33.54
C SER A 170 4.63 26.21 34.69
N THR A 171 4.90 26.64 35.92
CA THR A 171 4.36 26.03 37.14
C THR A 171 2.99 26.58 37.54
N ASP A 172 2.35 27.35 36.68
CA ASP A 172 1.04 27.92 36.89
C ASP A 172 -0.02 26.83 37.05
N LYS A 173 -1.07 27.13 37.79
CA LYS A 173 -2.19 26.20 37.99
C LYS A 173 -3.25 26.44 36.91
N GLY A 174 -3.58 25.41 36.16
CA GLY A 174 -4.64 25.48 35.15
C GLY A 174 -4.58 24.28 34.20
N PRO A 175 -5.55 24.11 33.32
CA PRO A 175 -5.53 23.08 32.30
C PRO A 175 -4.60 23.39 31.11
N VAL A 176 -4.19 24.67 30.98
CA VAL A 176 -3.30 25.19 29.93
C VAL A 176 -2.11 25.87 30.57
N TYR A 177 -0.92 25.55 30.11
CA TYR A 177 0.33 26.07 30.61
C TYR A 177 1.07 26.85 29.52
N LYS A 178 1.81 27.88 29.89
CA LYS A 178 2.75 28.53 28.98
C LYS A 178 3.95 27.62 28.75
N VAL A 179 4.43 27.51 27.52
CA VAL A 179 5.66 26.80 27.17
C VAL A 179 6.86 27.73 27.43
N GLU A 180 7.77 27.28 28.28
CA GLU A 180 9.01 28.01 28.57
C GLU A 180 10.14 27.58 27.62
N ARG A 181 10.13 26.30 27.22
CA ARG A 181 11.14 25.77 26.31
C ARG A 181 10.62 24.53 25.58
N PHE A 182 10.98 24.41 24.31
CA PHE A 182 10.76 23.21 23.50
C PHE A 182 12.11 22.60 23.12
N ARG A 183 12.27 21.27 23.23
CA ARG A 183 13.50 20.55 22.91
C ARG A 183 13.18 19.24 22.22
N GLU A 184 13.56 19.10 20.97
CA GLU A 184 13.33 17.90 20.17
C GLU A 184 14.48 16.89 20.40
N LYS A 185 14.12 15.65 20.69
CA LYS A 185 15.01 14.46 20.80
C LYS A 185 16.29 14.70 21.61
N PRO A 186 16.20 14.94 22.91
CA PRO A 186 17.36 15.16 23.77
C PRO A 186 18.22 13.88 23.90
N ASN A 187 19.48 14.03 24.34
CA ASN A 187 20.27 12.88 24.77
C ASN A 187 19.74 12.29 26.09
N LEU A 188 20.12 11.05 26.39
CA LEU A 188 19.63 10.31 27.57
C LEU A 188 19.81 11.08 28.88
N LYS A 189 20.99 11.68 29.10
CA LYS A 189 21.28 12.46 30.32
C LYS A 189 20.32 13.64 30.48
N SER A 190 19.99 14.32 29.39
CA SER A 190 19.02 15.42 29.41
C SER A 190 17.61 14.90 29.67
N ALA A 191 17.21 13.78 29.04
CA ALA A 191 15.91 13.18 29.24
C ALA A 191 15.69 12.73 30.70
N GLU A 192 16.70 12.14 31.33
CA GLU A 192 16.69 11.79 32.76
C GLU A 192 16.53 13.02 33.67
N ALA A 193 17.25 14.10 33.34
CA ALA A 193 17.12 15.37 34.07
C ALA A 193 15.72 15.97 33.94
N TYR A 194 15.12 15.98 32.74
CA TYR A 194 13.78 16.49 32.50
C TYR A 194 12.72 15.69 33.26
N LEU A 195 12.85 14.36 33.27
CA LEU A 195 11.96 13.50 34.04
C LEU A 195 12.05 13.79 35.56
N ALA A 196 13.25 14.00 36.09
CA ALA A 196 13.47 14.29 37.51
C ALA A 196 12.93 15.69 37.93
N LEU A 197 12.93 16.68 37.02
CA LEU A 197 12.41 18.02 37.31
C LEU A 197 10.87 18.05 37.40
N GLY A 198 10.16 17.18 36.69
CA GLY A 198 8.71 17.00 36.78
C GLY A 198 7.85 18.10 36.14
N ASN A 199 8.47 19.14 35.53
CA ASN A 199 7.79 20.21 34.81
C ASN A 199 7.98 20.11 33.29
N TYR A 200 8.10 18.88 32.77
CA TYR A 200 8.21 18.57 31.37
C TYR A 200 7.09 17.64 30.90
N PHE A 201 6.57 17.88 29.72
CA PHE A 201 5.74 16.94 28.98
C PHE A 201 6.50 16.41 27.76
N TRP A 202 6.15 15.22 27.28
CA TRP A 202 6.50 14.81 25.93
C TRP A 202 5.61 15.55 24.91
N ASN A 203 6.19 15.93 23.80
CA ASN A 203 5.45 16.48 22.66
C ASN A 203 4.71 15.35 21.94
N SER A 204 3.39 15.45 21.85
CA SER A 204 2.58 14.49 21.10
C SER A 204 2.61 14.70 19.59
N GLY A 205 3.15 15.82 19.08
CA GLY A 205 3.03 16.19 17.66
C GLY A 205 1.61 16.59 17.22
N ILE A 206 0.70 16.82 18.17
CA ILE A 206 -0.66 17.33 17.92
C ILE A 206 -0.68 18.82 18.20
N PHE A 207 -1.08 19.61 17.21
CA PHE A 207 -1.07 21.07 17.30
C PHE A 207 -2.43 21.66 16.99
N MET A 208 -2.79 22.75 17.68
CA MET A 208 -3.96 23.56 17.39
C MET A 208 -3.55 25.03 17.31
N PHE A 209 -4.10 25.76 16.33
CA PHE A 209 -3.80 27.16 16.12
C PHE A 209 -4.89 27.85 15.28
N ARG A 210 -4.98 29.16 15.31
CA ARG A 210 -5.63 29.88 14.22
C ARG A 210 -4.73 29.84 12.99
N ALA A 211 -5.31 29.63 11.81
CA ALA A 211 -4.53 29.56 10.57
C ALA A 211 -3.59 30.79 10.42
N GLY A 212 -4.09 31.99 10.68
CA GLY A 212 -3.30 33.24 10.62
C GLY A 212 -2.11 33.25 11.57
N ASP A 213 -2.24 32.72 12.78
CA ASP A 213 -1.14 32.66 13.75
C ASP A 213 0.02 31.78 13.23
N MET A 214 -0.29 30.59 12.76
CA MET A 214 0.71 29.69 12.17
C MET A 214 1.31 30.24 10.87
N ILE A 215 0.50 30.86 10.01
CA ILE A 215 0.97 31.51 8.77
C ILE A 215 1.95 32.64 9.10
N ASN A 216 1.69 33.43 10.12
CA ASN A 216 2.58 34.49 10.56
C ASN A 216 3.91 33.92 11.06
N GLU A 217 3.90 32.87 11.87
CA GLU A 217 5.12 32.19 12.32
C GLU A 217 5.89 31.56 11.14
N LEU A 218 5.22 30.89 10.19
CA LEU A 218 5.86 30.37 8.98
C LEU A 218 6.49 31.48 8.14
N LYS A 219 5.81 32.60 7.94
CA LYS A 219 6.35 33.76 7.21
C LYS A 219 7.53 34.39 7.93
N LYS A 220 7.57 34.40 9.28
CA LYS A 220 8.64 34.93 10.11
C LYS A 220 9.85 34.02 10.15
N GLN A 221 9.64 32.71 10.35
CA GLN A 221 10.69 31.73 10.65
C GLN A 221 11.15 30.97 9.39
N GLN A 222 10.22 30.64 8.46
CA GLN A 222 10.42 29.74 7.34
C GLN A 222 9.81 30.31 6.04
N ARG A 223 10.13 31.53 5.71
CA ARG A 223 9.55 32.28 4.58
C ARG A 223 9.65 31.54 3.26
N GLN A 224 10.81 30.98 2.98
CA GLN A 224 11.06 30.23 1.74
C GLN A 224 10.17 29.00 1.64
N ILE A 225 9.99 28.24 2.74
CA ILE A 225 9.12 27.07 2.77
C ILE A 225 7.67 27.50 2.52
N TRP A 226 7.21 28.57 3.19
CA TRP A 226 5.87 29.11 2.99
C TRP A 226 5.61 29.48 1.53
N ASP A 227 6.50 30.28 0.92
CA ASP A 227 6.34 30.74 -0.45
C ASP A 227 6.34 29.58 -1.45
N CYS A 228 7.22 28.58 -1.26
CA CYS A 228 7.27 27.38 -2.09
C CYS A 228 6.02 26.50 -1.95
N ALA A 229 5.53 26.31 -0.73
CA ALA A 229 4.35 25.48 -0.45
C ALA A 229 3.07 26.13 -1.03
N CYS A 230 2.91 27.45 -0.88
CA CYS A 230 1.80 28.19 -1.49
C CYS A 230 1.82 28.08 -3.02
N ALA A 231 2.97 28.31 -3.65
CA ALA A 231 3.11 28.20 -5.10
C ALA A 231 2.81 26.76 -5.58
N ALA A 232 3.29 25.76 -4.84
CA ALA A 232 3.03 24.36 -5.17
C ALA A 232 1.54 23.98 -5.06
N ALA A 233 0.82 24.52 -4.10
CA ALA A 233 -0.61 24.30 -3.95
C ALA A 233 -1.43 25.02 -5.03
N GLN A 234 -1.06 26.27 -5.36
CA GLN A 234 -1.73 27.06 -6.39
C GLN A 234 -1.54 26.50 -7.81
N GLN A 235 -0.36 25.97 -8.12
CA GLN A 235 -0.01 25.39 -9.43
C GLN A 235 -0.25 23.87 -9.48
N GLY A 236 -0.75 23.29 -8.39
CA GLY A 236 -1.01 21.86 -8.27
C GLY A 236 -2.15 21.39 -9.17
N ASP A 237 -2.11 20.10 -9.50
CA ASP A 237 -3.13 19.44 -10.29
C ASP A 237 -4.26 18.90 -9.40
N LYS A 238 -5.51 19.33 -9.68
CA LYS A 238 -6.70 18.93 -8.92
C LYS A 238 -7.47 17.87 -9.68
N ASN A 239 -7.67 16.73 -9.06
CA ASN A 239 -8.51 15.66 -9.59
C ASN A 239 -9.44 15.14 -8.48
N ASP A 240 -10.76 15.37 -8.61
CA ASP A 240 -11.75 15.08 -7.58
C ASP A 240 -11.37 15.71 -6.23
N ILE A 241 -11.23 14.92 -5.16
CA ILE A 241 -10.78 15.39 -3.84
C ILE A 241 -9.26 15.48 -3.69
N CYS A 242 -8.49 15.01 -4.69
CA CYS A 242 -7.03 14.99 -4.66
C CYS A 242 -6.45 16.29 -5.23
N LEU A 243 -5.43 16.83 -4.55
CA LEU A 243 -4.57 17.90 -5.01
C LEU A 243 -3.13 17.39 -5.05
N LEU A 244 -2.59 17.12 -6.22
CA LEU A 244 -1.17 16.85 -6.39
C LEU A 244 -0.40 18.18 -6.42
N LEU A 245 0.46 18.40 -5.44
CA LEU A 245 1.29 19.61 -5.36
C LEU A 245 2.25 19.70 -6.56
N ASP A 246 2.44 20.91 -7.10
CA ASP A 246 3.37 21.13 -8.20
C ASP A 246 4.80 20.82 -7.76
N LYS A 247 5.43 19.83 -8.42
CA LYS A 247 6.75 19.33 -8.05
C LYS A 247 7.85 20.39 -8.15
N PRO A 248 8.01 21.17 -9.25
CA PRO A 248 9.02 22.21 -9.39
C PRO A 248 9.02 23.25 -8.27
N HIS A 249 7.86 23.62 -7.75
CA HIS A 249 7.76 24.55 -6.62
C HIS A 249 8.02 23.84 -5.29
N PHE A 250 7.43 22.67 -5.07
CA PHE A 250 7.54 21.97 -3.78
C PHE A 250 8.94 21.43 -3.50
N GLU A 251 9.70 20.99 -4.52
CA GLU A 251 11.06 20.50 -4.34
C GLU A 251 12.08 21.54 -3.88
N ARG A 252 11.74 22.82 -4.03
CA ARG A 252 12.57 23.95 -3.58
C ARG A 252 12.39 24.25 -2.10
N ALA A 253 11.34 23.74 -1.44
CA ALA A 253 11.16 23.90 0.00
C ALA A 253 12.24 23.12 0.76
N ASP A 254 12.82 23.72 1.79
CA ASP A 254 13.76 23.04 2.66
C ASP A 254 13.07 21.91 3.44
N LYS A 255 13.81 20.82 3.69
CA LYS A 255 13.31 19.66 4.42
C LYS A 255 13.53 19.86 5.91
N ILE A 256 12.49 20.29 6.64
CA ILE A 256 12.54 20.51 8.08
C ILE A 256 11.18 20.16 8.72
N SER A 257 11.18 19.62 9.93
CA SER A 257 9.93 19.43 10.68
C SER A 257 9.42 20.76 11.25
N ILE A 258 8.11 20.83 11.51
CA ILE A 258 7.49 22.01 12.15
C ILE A 258 8.07 22.25 13.53
N ASP A 259 8.48 21.20 14.23
CA ASP A 259 9.09 21.27 15.56
C ASP A 259 10.38 22.09 15.53
N TYR A 260 11.31 21.76 14.63
CA TYR A 260 12.57 22.50 14.46
C TYR A 260 12.38 23.83 13.73
N GLY A 261 11.48 23.87 12.75
CA GLY A 261 11.30 25.05 11.91
C GLY A 261 10.54 26.19 12.59
N VAL A 262 9.60 25.87 13.49
CA VAL A 262 8.71 26.84 14.12
C VAL A 262 8.65 26.67 15.64
N MET A 263 8.37 25.46 16.15
CA MET A 263 8.03 25.27 17.57
C MET A 263 9.19 25.58 18.53
N GLU A 264 10.43 25.34 18.15
CA GLU A 264 11.61 25.68 18.98
C GLU A 264 11.87 27.21 19.06
N HIS A 265 11.23 28.01 18.20
CA HIS A 265 11.53 29.43 18.01
C HIS A 265 10.34 30.39 18.23
N ALA A 266 9.12 29.85 18.29
CA ALA A 266 7.92 30.66 18.49
C ALA A 266 7.75 31.02 19.97
N ASP A 267 7.37 32.28 20.23
CA ASP A 267 7.26 32.86 21.58
C ASP A 267 5.86 32.63 22.22
N ASN A 268 4.84 32.32 21.40
CA ASN A 268 3.43 32.27 21.79
C ASN A 268 2.88 30.83 21.82
N ILE A 269 3.66 29.90 22.37
CA ILE A 269 3.26 28.51 22.49
C ILE A 269 2.66 28.24 23.87
N GLN A 270 1.58 27.47 23.87
CA GLN A 270 0.92 26.95 25.05
C GLN A 270 0.83 25.41 24.97
N VAL A 271 0.71 24.75 26.10
CA VAL A 271 0.53 23.30 26.16
C VAL A 271 -0.64 22.95 27.05
N VAL A 272 -1.49 22.02 26.58
CA VAL A 272 -2.53 21.39 27.39
C VAL A 272 -2.10 19.97 27.71
N GLN A 273 -2.23 19.56 28.98
CA GLN A 273 -1.92 18.18 29.38
C GLN A 273 -2.96 17.23 28.79
N ALA A 274 -2.54 16.12 28.21
CA ALA A 274 -3.41 15.08 27.70
C ALA A 274 -4.23 14.43 28.81
N GLY A 275 -5.54 14.40 28.62
CA GLY A 275 -6.49 13.68 29.47
C GLY A 275 -6.89 12.31 28.88
N PHE A 276 -5.99 11.67 28.14
CA PHE A 276 -6.22 10.43 27.43
C PHE A 276 -4.91 9.63 27.32
N ASP A 277 -5.04 8.34 27.02
CA ASP A 277 -3.90 7.45 26.70
C ASP A 277 -3.30 7.79 25.33
N TRP A 278 -1.98 7.68 25.22
CA TRP A 278 -1.28 8.00 23.98
C TRP A 278 -0.04 7.13 23.78
N SER A 279 0.18 6.71 22.54
CA SER A 279 1.44 6.11 22.11
C SER A 279 1.68 6.40 20.62
N ASP A 280 2.95 6.65 20.28
CA ASP A 280 3.37 6.77 18.87
C ASP A 280 3.57 5.41 18.20
N LEU A 281 3.44 4.28 18.93
CA LEU A 281 3.70 2.92 18.42
C LEU A 281 5.00 2.83 17.60
N GLY A 282 6.06 3.41 18.14
CA GLY A 282 7.34 3.55 17.43
C GLY A 282 8.21 2.30 17.42
N SER A 283 7.86 1.25 18.18
CA SER A 283 8.65 0.02 18.29
C SER A 283 7.79 -1.20 18.61
N TRP A 284 8.34 -2.39 18.35
CA TRP A 284 7.71 -3.66 18.75
C TRP A 284 7.58 -3.81 20.27
N THR A 285 8.48 -3.19 21.04
CA THR A 285 8.38 -3.15 22.51
C THR A 285 7.13 -2.39 22.95
N GLN A 286 6.87 -1.22 22.38
CA GLN A 286 5.66 -0.45 22.69
C GLN A 286 4.38 -1.16 22.25
N LEU A 287 4.42 -1.91 21.15
CA LEU A 287 3.28 -2.74 20.73
C LEU A 287 3.01 -3.86 21.73
N HIS A 288 4.04 -4.50 22.26
CA HIS A 288 3.89 -5.50 23.30
C HIS A 288 3.25 -4.90 24.58
N GLU A 289 3.63 -3.68 24.96
CA GLU A 289 3.12 -2.99 26.17
C GLU A 289 1.61 -2.66 26.06
N ILE A 290 1.10 -2.40 24.84
CA ILE A 290 -0.27 -1.93 24.63
C ILE A 290 -1.23 -3.06 24.22
N ALA A 291 -0.74 -4.05 23.49
CA ALA A 291 -1.58 -5.15 23.02
C ALA A 291 -2.03 -6.06 24.17
N PRO A 292 -3.21 -6.68 24.07
CA PRO A 292 -3.67 -7.67 25.04
C PRO A 292 -2.65 -8.81 25.20
N GLN A 293 -2.30 -9.10 26.44
CA GLN A 293 -1.33 -10.15 26.79
C GLN A 293 -2.07 -11.34 27.42
N ASN A 294 -1.59 -12.56 27.15
CA ASN A 294 -2.04 -13.75 27.85
C ASN A 294 -1.45 -13.85 29.27
N GLN A 295 -1.80 -14.91 30.02
CA GLN A 295 -1.32 -15.13 31.40
C GLN A 295 0.22 -15.24 31.56
N PHE A 296 0.95 -15.44 30.45
CA PHE A 296 2.41 -15.52 30.42
C PHE A 296 3.05 -14.21 29.95
N GLY A 297 2.28 -13.15 29.78
CA GLY A 297 2.75 -11.87 29.26
C GLY A 297 3.04 -11.89 27.75
N ASN A 298 2.58 -12.89 27.03
CA ASN A 298 2.77 -12.95 25.56
C ASN A 298 1.63 -12.25 24.83
N VAL A 299 1.98 -11.57 23.74
CA VAL A 299 1.08 -11.13 22.69
C VAL A 299 1.18 -12.13 21.54
N GLU A 300 0.10 -12.83 21.24
CA GLU A 300 0.03 -13.88 20.21
C GLU A 300 -1.02 -13.49 19.17
N ILE A 301 -0.59 -13.30 17.91
CA ILE A 301 -1.46 -12.85 16.81
C ILE A 301 -1.35 -13.81 15.64
N GLY A 302 -2.50 -14.36 15.22
CA GLY A 302 -2.60 -15.31 14.12
C GLY A 302 -2.24 -16.75 14.51
N ASN A 303 -1.55 -17.47 13.64
CA ASN A 303 -1.24 -18.89 13.84
C ASN A 303 0.02 -19.08 14.70
N VAL A 304 -0.12 -18.99 16.01
CA VAL A 304 0.99 -19.07 16.98
C VAL A 304 0.74 -20.17 18.00
N GLU A 305 1.77 -21.00 18.26
CA GLU A 305 1.80 -22.01 19.30
C GLU A 305 3.05 -21.84 20.16
N THR A 306 2.90 -21.84 21.48
CA THR A 306 4.00 -21.58 22.43
C THR A 306 4.12 -22.64 23.51
N VAL A 307 5.35 -22.98 23.90
CA VAL A 307 5.65 -23.84 25.05
C VAL A 307 6.81 -23.25 25.83
N GLY A 308 6.57 -22.84 27.08
CA GLY A 308 7.60 -22.26 27.95
C GLY A 308 8.16 -20.93 27.40
N VAL A 309 7.26 -20.04 26.94
CA VAL A 309 7.58 -18.73 26.39
C VAL A 309 6.88 -17.67 27.22
N ASN A 310 7.60 -16.62 27.62
CA ASN A 310 7.08 -15.51 28.42
C ASN A 310 7.46 -14.15 27.80
N ASN A 311 6.67 -13.11 28.10
CA ASN A 311 6.93 -11.71 27.79
C ASN A 311 7.27 -11.43 26.32
N SER A 312 6.69 -12.15 25.37
CA SER A 312 7.08 -12.13 23.97
C SER A 312 5.98 -11.58 23.08
N TYR A 313 6.36 -10.94 21.96
CA TYR A 313 5.44 -10.51 20.91
C TYR A 313 5.60 -11.42 19.70
N LEU A 314 4.57 -12.19 19.37
CA LEU A 314 4.60 -13.25 18.38
C LEU A 314 3.46 -13.02 17.39
N ARG A 315 3.79 -12.81 16.10
CA ARG A 315 2.79 -12.57 15.05
C ARG A 315 3.10 -13.37 13.79
N SER A 316 2.12 -14.18 13.35
CA SER A 316 2.18 -14.89 12.08
C SER A 316 0.76 -15.15 11.55
N GLU A 317 0.42 -14.57 10.42
CA GLU A 317 -0.91 -14.69 9.83
C GLU A 317 -0.99 -15.77 8.74
N ASP A 318 0.13 -16.11 8.10
CA ASP A 318 0.22 -16.94 6.91
C ASP A 318 0.74 -18.37 7.17
N ARG A 319 1.49 -18.59 8.23
CA ARG A 319 2.08 -19.89 8.58
C ARG A 319 2.02 -20.16 10.07
N LEU A 320 2.11 -21.43 10.45
CA LEU A 320 2.25 -21.78 11.86
C LEU A 320 3.62 -21.33 12.38
N LEU A 321 3.61 -20.51 13.43
CA LEU A 321 4.78 -20.10 14.20
C LEU A 321 4.79 -20.86 15.53
N SER A 322 5.76 -21.77 15.70
CA SER A 322 5.95 -22.50 16.95
C SER A 322 7.20 -22.01 17.66
N VAL A 323 7.05 -21.61 18.93
CA VAL A 323 8.15 -21.08 19.75
C VAL A 323 8.23 -21.86 21.06
N CYS A 324 9.43 -22.32 21.42
CA CYS A 324 9.64 -23.16 22.61
C CYS A 324 10.84 -22.67 23.42
N GLY A 325 10.64 -22.42 24.73
CA GLY A 325 11.72 -22.23 25.72
C GLY A 325 12.56 -20.98 25.51
N ILE A 326 11.99 -19.91 24.93
CA ILE A 326 12.68 -18.63 24.67
C ILE A 326 11.76 -17.49 25.14
N ASP A 327 12.27 -16.61 25.99
CA ASP A 327 11.55 -15.47 26.55
C ASP A 327 12.00 -14.13 25.94
N ASP A 328 11.23 -13.08 26.19
CA ASP A 328 11.56 -11.68 25.86
C ASP A 328 11.90 -11.44 24.38
N ILE A 329 11.25 -12.16 23.48
CA ILE A 329 11.49 -12.02 22.04
C ILE A 329 10.33 -11.34 21.30
N VAL A 330 10.68 -10.78 20.14
CA VAL A 330 9.76 -10.34 19.11
C VAL A 330 9.97 -11.23 17.90
N VAL A 331 8.92 -11.92 17.46
CA VAL A 331 8.91 -12.69 16.21
C VAL A 331 7.75 -12.19 15.36
N VAL A 332 8.06 -11.72 14.16
CA VAL A 332 7.06 -11.26 13.20
C VAL A 332 7.30 -11.92 11.86
N SER A 333 6.37 -12.78 11.46
CA SER A 333 6.39 -13.49 10.19
C SER A 333 5.49 -12.80 9.18
N GLN A 334 6.05 -12.55 8.00
CA GLN A 334 5.36 -12.11 6.79
C GLN A 334 5.69 -13.11 5.66
N PRO A 335 4.92 -13.18 4.57
CA PRO A 335 5.17 -14.15 3.50
C PRO A 335 6.59 -14.13 2.94
N ASP A 336 7.22 -12.96 2.90
CA ASP A 336 8.52 -12.69 2.27
C ASP A 336 9.64 -12.36 3.25
N ALA A 337 9.34 -12.22 4.56
CA ALA A 337 10.32 -11.82 5.55
C ALA A 337 9.96 -12.31 6.95
N LEU A 338 10.97 -12.63 7.73
CA LEU A 338 10.87 -13.01 9.14
C LEU A 338 11.81 -12.14 9.98
N LEU A 339 11.26 -11.46 10.97
CA LEU A 339 12.02 -10.76 12.00
C LEU A 339 12.07 -11.59 13.27
N ILE A 340 13.26 -11.72 13.84
CA ILE A 340 13.49 -12.25 15.18
C ILE A 340 14.44 -11.29 15.89
N THR A 341 14.05 -10.77 17.05
CA THR A 341 14.89 -9.90 17.86
C THR A 341 14.53 -10.04 19.35
N HIS A 342 15.46 -9.70 20.22
CA HIS A 342 15.15 -9.52 21.64
C HIS A 342 14.26 -8.27 21.79
N ARG A 343 13.24 -8.33 22.64
CA ARG A 343 12.27 -7.25 22.82
C ARG A 343 12.94 -5.91 23.13
N ASP A 344 13.89 -5.88 24.06
CA ASP A 344 14.61 -4.66 24.46
C ASP A 344 15.57 -4.12 23.39
N ARG A 345 15.78 -4.88 22.31
CA ARG A 345 16.63 -4.49 21.18
C ARG A 345 15.83 -4.21 19.91
N SER A 346 14.51 -4.10 19.99
CA SER A 346 13.65 -3.85 18.82
C SER A 346 13.98 -2.52 18.12
N TYR A 347 14.66 -1.58 18.76
CA TYR A 347 15.17 -0.35 18.16
C TYR A 347 16.16 -0.60 16.99
N LEU A 348 16.88 -1.73 16.99
CA LEU A 348 17.83 -2.12 15.92
C LEU A 348 17.13 -2.46 14.60
N VAL A 349 15.81 -2.64 14.59
CA VAL A 349 15.05 -2.92 13.37
C VAL A 349 15.23 -1.80 12.33
N LYS A 350 15.38 -0.55 12.77
CA LYS A 350 15.67 0.59 11.88
C LYS A 350 16.99 0.40 11.12
N ASP A 351 18.02 -0.14 11.79
CA ASP A 351 19.34 -0.36 11.17
C ASP A 351 19.28 -1.49 10.13
N ILE A 352 18.48 -2.53 10.39
CA ILE A 352 18.19 -3.57 9.38
C ILE A 352 17.51 -2.95 8.15
N CYS A 353 16.49 -2.11 8.32
CA CYS A 353 15.84 -1.43 7.20
C CYS A 353 16.81 -0.56 6.39
N ASN A 354 17.67 0.20 7.05
CA ASN A 354 18.70 1.00 6.40
C ASN A 354 19.66 0.12 5.57
N LYS A 355 20.08 -1.02 6.13
CA LYS A 355 20.94 -1.99 5.44
C LYS A 355 20.24 -2.62 4.23
N LEU A 356 18.98 -3.03 4.38
CA LEU A 356 18.17 -3.57 3.29
C LEU A 356 17.99 -2.56 2.15
N ALA A 357 17.76 -1.28 2.48
CA ALA A 357 17.67 -0.20 1.48
C ALA A 357 18.99 0.01 0.74
N GLN A 358 20.13 0.03 1.45
CA GLN A 358 21.47 0.19 0.86
C GLN A 358 21.85 -0.97 -0.06
N THR A 359 21.40 -2.18 0.24
CA THR A 359 21.68 -3.39 -0.54
C THR A 359 20.57 -3.73 -1.55
N ASN A 360 19.59 -2.84 -1.74
CA ASN A 360 18.47 -2.99 -2.67
C ASN A 360 17.67 -4.29 -2.51
N TRP A 361 17.50 -4.76 -1.27
CA TRP A 361 16.65 -5.92 -1.01
C TRP A 361 15.18 -5.56 -1.27
N PRO A 362 14.45 -6.36 -2.08
CA PRO A 362 13.04 -6.07 -2.40
C PRO A 362 12.13 -6.07 -1.17
N GLN A 363 12.53 -6.72 -0.08
CA GLN A 363 11.77 -6.80 1.17
C GLN A 363 11.67 -5.46 1.94
N ILE A 364 12.30 -4.40 1.47
CA ILE A 364 12.03 -3.04 1.96
C ILE A 364 10.67 -2.51 1.47
N LEU A 365 10.19 -3.03 0.36
CA LEU A 365 8.84 -2.84 -0.15
C LEU A 365 7.97 -4.03 0.25
N LEU A 366 6.66 -3.83 0.42
CA LEU A 366 5.77 -4.98 0.41
C LEU A 366 5.90 -5.69 -0.93
N PRO A 367 5.91 -7.03 -0.94
CA PRO A 367 5.71 -7.75 -2.18
C PRO A 367 4.44 -7.21 -2.82
N THR A 368 4.50 -6.91 -4.08
CA THR A 368 3.33 -6.58 -4.89
C THR A 368 2.43 -7.82 -5.11
N SER A 369 2.49 -8.79 -4.22
CA SER A 369 1.71 -10.02 -4.18
C SER A 369 0.50 -9.91 -3.28
N GLY A 370 -0.21 -8.91 -3.43
CA GLY A 370 -1.55 -8.70 -2.95
C GLY A 370 -2.15 -7.71 -3.91
N LYS A 371 -2.49 -8.20 -5.11
CA LYS A 371 -3.36 -7.53 -6.07
C LYS A 371 -3.34 -5.98 -6.04
N GLN A 372 -2.20 -5.31 -6.21
CA GLN A 372 -2.22 -4.35 -7.27
C GLN A 372 -2.22 -5.20 -8.55
N ILE A 373 -3.37 -5.58 -9.00
CA ILE A 373 -3.61 -5.74 -10.42
C ILE A 373 -3.11 -4.39 -10.95
N PRO A 374 -2.00 -4.35 -11.74
CA PRO A 374 -1.60 -3.11 -12.39
C PRO A 374 -2.87 -2.58 -12.99
N ASP A 375 -3.15 -1.31 -12.87
CA ASP A 375 -4.35 -0.72 -13.46
C ASP A 375 -4.58 -1.42 -14.79
N SER A 376 -5.79 -1.93 -15.01
CA SER A 376 -6.06 -2.73 -16.21
C SER A 376 -5.60 -2.02 -17.48
N SER A 377 -5.51 -0.68 -17.45
CA SER A 377 -4.92 0.16 -18.49
C SER A 377 -3.42 -0.09 -18.66
N VAL A 378 -2.64 -0.23 -17.59
CA VAL A 378 -1.19 -0.48 -17.65
C VAL A 378 -0.91 -1.87 -18.19
N ILE A 379 -1.67 -2.90 -17.73
CA ILE A 379 -1.55 -4.26 -18.29
C ILE A 379 -1.96 -4.24 -19.77
N LYS A 380 -3.08 -3.59 -20.09
CA LYS A 380 -3.57 -3.48 -21.46
C LYS A 380 -2.55 -2.78 -22.36
N SER A 381 -1.97 -1.66 -21.90
CA SER A 381 -0.94 -0.94 -22.65
C SER A 381 0.30 -1.81 -22.87
N TRP A 382 0.82 -2.47 -21.83
CA TRP A 382 1.95 -3.38 -22.00
C TRP A 382 1.64 -4.53 -22.98
N VAL A 383 0.47 -5.15 -22.87
CA VAL A 383 0.07 -6.23 -23.79
C VAL A 383 -0.04 -5.70 -25.22
N PHE A 384 -0.69 -4.55 -25.45
CA PHE A 384 -1.05 -4.07 -26.77
C PHE A 384 0.08 -3.30 -27.46
N ASP A 385 0.91 -2.57 -26.70
CA ASP A 385 1.95 -1.70 -27.25
C ASP A 385 3.32 -2.38 -27.27
N VAL A 386 3.52 -3.43 -26.44
CA VAL A 386 4.80 -4.13 -26.32
C VAL A 386 4.70 -5.61 -26.70
N ALA A 387 3.92 -6.41 -25.95
CA ALA A 387 3.94 -7.87 -26.10
C ALA A 387 3.34 -8.34 -27.44
N MET A 388 2.15 -7.87 -27.80
CA MET A 388 1.48 -8.31 -29.05
C MET A 388 2.23 -7.90 -30.31
N PRO A 389 2.73 -6.63 -30.45
CA PRO A 389 3.56 -6.23 -31.58
C PRO A 389 4.86 -7.04 -31.68
N TYR A 390 5.49 -7.33 -30.53
CA TYR A 390 6.72 -8.11 -30.49
C TYR A 390 6.52 -9.55 -31.01
N TRP A 391 5.50 -10.24 -30.51
CA TRP A 391 5.15 -11.59 -30.95
C TRP A 391 4.60 -11.63 -32.37
N ALA A 392 3.84 -10.63 -32.82
CA ALA A 392 3.38 -10.50 -34.19
C ALA A 392 4.55 -10.38 -35.18
N LYS A 393 5.60 -9.66 -34.81
CA LYS A 393 6.78 -9.44 -35.63
C LYS A 393 7.73 -10.63 -35.65
N ASN A 394 8.01 -11.20 -34.46
CA ASN A 394 9.12 -12.14 -34.30
C ASN A 394 8.66 -13.59 -34.08
N GLY A 395 7.42 -13.81 -33.63
CA GLY A 395 6.93 -15.13 -33.23
C GLY A 395 6.20 -15.91 -34.31
N ILE A 396 5.89 -15.31 -35.47
CA ILE A 396 5.12 -15.95 -36.54
C ILE A 396 6.05 -16.48 -37.62
N ASP A 397 5.94 -17.77 -37.91
CA ASP A 397 6.70 -18.43 -38.97
C ASP A 397 5.91 -18.47 -40.28
N TYR A 398 6.06 -17.45 -41.09
CA TYR A 398 5.41 -17.38 -42.40
C TYR A 398 6.05 -18.26 -43.46
N GLN A 399 7.25 -18.80 -43.22
CA GLN A 399 7.98 -19.65 -44.18
C GLN A 399 7.59 -21.12 -44.05
N GLN A 400 7.63 -21.64 -42.84
CA GLN A 400 7.38 -23.05 -42.56
C GLN A 400 5.96 -23.31 -41.99
N GLY A 401 5.27 -22.25 -41.65
CA GLY A 401 3.89 -22.28 -41.13
C GLY A 401 3.76 -22.20 -39.62
N GLY A 402 2.68 -21.55 -39.17
CA GLY A 402 2.34 -21.39 -37.77
C GLY A 402 3.21 -20.41 -37.01
N VAL A 403 3.76 -20.83 -35.88
CA VAL A 403 4.58 -19.99 -35.01
C VAL A 403 5.92 -20.68 -34.69
N PHE A 404 6.92 -19.91 -34.32
CA PHE A 404 8.15 -20.47 -33.77
C PHE A 404 7.89 -21.06 -32.38
N GLU A 405 8.55 -22.19 -32.08
CA GLU A 405 8.39 -22.87 -30.78
C GLU A 405 8.88 -22.02 -29.61
N ALA A 406 9.96 -21.25 -29.81
CA ALA A 406 10.51 -20.33 -28.85
C ALA A 406 11.32 -19.23 -29.57
N LEU A 407 11.53 -18.12 -28.86
CA LEU A 407 12.49 -17.06 -29.23
C LEU A 407 13.63 -17.05 -28.22
N ASN A 408 14.85 -16.75 -28.66
CA ASN A 408 15.96 -16.51 -27.77
C ASN A 408 15.86 -15.13 -27.09
N TYR A 409 16.82 -14.78 -26.21
CA TYR A 409 16.81 -13.50 -25.48
C TYR A 409 17.00 -12.26 -26.36
N HIS A 410 17.42 -12.44 -27.63
CA HIS A 410 17.53 -11.36 -28.60
C HIS A 410 16.28 -11.22 -29.47
N GLY A 411 15.29 -12.10 -29.26
CA GLY A 411 14.04 -12.09 -30.03
C GLY A 411 14.11 -12.80 -31.37
N GLU A 412 15.15 -13.57 -31.61
CA GLU A 412 15.30 -14.39 -32.79
C GLU A 412 14.72 -15.79 -32.57
N PRO A 413 14.23 -16.48 -33.62
CA PRO A 413 13.75 -17.84 -33.50
C PRO A 413 14.82 -18.76 -32.91
N ALA A 414 14.45 -19.56 -31.92
CA ALA A 414 15.32 -20.61 -31.41
C ALA A 414 15.50 -21.70 -32.49
N GLU A 415 16.71 -22.21 -32.63
CA GLU A 415 17.04 -23.31 -33.57
C GLU A 415 16.48 -24.63 -33.00
N LEU A 416 15.21 -24.91 -33.29
CA LEU A 416 14.50 -26.12 -32.88
C LEU A 416 13.93 -26.81 -34.12
N ASP A 417 14.05 -28.13 -34.17
CA ASP A 417 13.67 -28.93 -35.35
C ASP A 417 12.15 -29.18 -35.41
N SER A 418 11.42 -28.86 -34.38
CA SER A 418 9.98 -29.21 -34.27
C SER A 418 9.19 -28.25 -33.41
N LYS A 419 7.87 -28.28 -33.58
CA LYS A 419 6.89 -27.40 -32.95
C LYS A 419 5.81 -28.20 -32.25
N ARG A 420 5.44 -27.80 -31.02
CA ARG A 420 4.30 -28.38 -30.30
C ARG A 420 2.99 -27.75 -30.76
N LEU A 421 1.99 -28.57 -31.04
CA LEU A 421 0.70 -28.08 -31.52
C LEU A 421 0.04 -27.11 -30.52
N ARG A 422 0.15 -27.39 -29.23
CA ARG A 422 -0.40 -26.51 -28.18
C ARG A 422 0.22 -25.12 -28.14
N VAL A 423 1.48 -24.93 -28.60
CA VAL A 423 2.08 -23.60 -28.70
C VAL A 423 1.37 -22.80 -29.77
N LEU A 424 1.12 -23.41 -30.92
CA LEU A 424 0.35 -22.82 -32.00
C LEU A 424 -1.08 -22.47 -31.56
N ALA A 425 -1.78 -23.39 -30.88
CA ALA A 425 -3.12 -23.17 -30.36
C ALA A 425 -3.17 -22.03 -29.31
N ARG A 426 -2.20 -21.94 -28.43
CA ARG A 426 -2.07 -20.84 -27.46
C ARG A 426 -1.87 -19.49 -28.12
N GLN A 427 -1.08 -19.40 -29.17
CA GLN A 427 -0.87 -18.16 -29.92
C GLN A 427 -2.17 -17.73 -30.64
N ILE A 428 -2.90 -18.68 -31.24
CA ILE A 428 -4.22 -18.40 -31.80
C ILE A 428 -5.16 -17.80 -30.73
N TYR A 429 -5.24 -18.44 -29.56
CA TYR A 429 -6.02 -17.93 -28.45
C TYR A 429 -5.60 -16.50 -28.08
N SER A 430 -4.29 -16.26 -27.90
CA SER A 430 -3.77 -14.95 -27.47
C SER A 430 -4.08 -13.84 -28.45
N PHE A 431 -3.89 -14.06 -29.77
CA PHE A 431 -4.21 -13.07 -30.79
C PHE A 431 -5.72 -12.85 -30.94
N ALA A 432 -6.54 -13.90 -30.80
CA ALA A 432 -7.99 -13.79 -30.80
C ALA A 432 -8.49 -12.94 -29.62
N GLN A 433 -7.97 -13.18 -28.41
CA GLN A 433 -8.32 -12.37 -27.25
C GLN A 433 -7.83 -10.91 -27.38
N ALA A 434 -6.58 -10.71 -27.85
CA ALA A 434 -6.06 -9.36 -28.07
C ALA A 434 -6.97 -8.55 -29.01
N LYS A 435 -7.41 -9.14 -30.12
CA LYS A 435 -8.37 -8.52 -31.03
C LYS A 435 -9.72 -8.25 -30.35
N HIS A 436 -10.24 -9.18 -29.60
CA HIS A 436 -11.50 -9.02 -28.85
C HIS A 436 -11.45 -7.82 -27.90
N TYR A 437 -10.30 -7.59 -27.25
CA TYR A 437 -10.11 -6.46 -26.34
C TYR A 437 -9.61 -5.18 -27.02
N GLY A 438 -9.58 -5.14 -28.37
CA GLY A 438 -9.36 -3.93 -29.18
C GLY A 438 -7.91 -3.69 -29.62
N TRP A 439 -7.05 -4.72 -29.65
CA TRP A 439 -5.73 -4.60 -30.29
C TRP A 439 -5.89 -4.40 -31.82
N THR A 440 -5.22 -3.39 -32.35
CA THR A 440 -5.39 -2.93 -33.75
C THR A 440 -4.31 -3.45 -34.71
N GLY A 441 -3.43 -4.35 -34.29
CA GLY A 441 -2.41 -4.96 -35.16
C GLY A 441 -2.99 -6.01 -36.12
N ASP A 442 -2.12 -6.66 -36.90
CA ASP A 442 -2.47 -7.60 -37.99
C ASP A 442 -3.07 -8.94 -37.51
N ALA A 443 -3.96 -8.90 -36.49
CA ALA A 443 -4.53 -10.10 -35.89
C ALA A 443 -5.19 -11.03 -36.90
N ASP A 444 -5.97 -10.48 -37.85
CA ASP A 444 -6.71 -11.28 -38.84
C ASP A 444 -5.79 -12.12 -39.73
N LYS A 445 -4.72 -11.52 -40.21
CA LYS A 445 -3.69 -12.21 -41.01
C LYS A 445 -2.98 -13.30 -40.23
N ILE A 446 -2.60 -12.98 -38.99
CA ILE A 446 -1.90 -13.92 -38.10
C ILE A 446 -2.82 -15.09 -37.76
N LEU A 447 -4.06 -14.82 -37.35
CA LEU A 447 -5.02 -15.84 -36.97
C LEU A 447 -5.34 -16.76 -38.14
N LYS A 448 -5.53 -16.22 -39.36
CA LYS A 448 -5.76 -17.04 -40.56
C LYS A 448 -4.60 -17.94 -40.88
N HIS A 449 -3.37 -17.40 -40.88
CA HIS A 449 -2.15 -18.18 -41.10
C HIS A 449 -1.95 -19.30 -40.07
N CYS A 450 -2.13 -18.99 -38.80
CA CYS A 450 -1.95 -19.97 -37.71
C CYS A 450 -3.05 -21.05 -37.74
N PHE A 451 -4.29 -20.67 -38.02
CA PHE A 451 -5.41 -21.61 -38.07
C PHE A 451 -5.31 -22.56 -39.29
N ASP A 452 -4.93 -22.05 -40.45
CA ASP A 452 -4.71 -22.89 -41.64
C ASP A 452 -3.59 -23.88 -41.40
N THR A 453 -2.50 -23.46 -40.74
CA THR A 453 -1.41 -24.36 -40.35
C THR A 453 -1.89 -25.40 -39.34
N LEU A 454 -2.64 -24.99 -38.32
CA LEU A 454 -3.18 -25.91 -37.31
C LEU A 454 -3.98 -27.06 -37.94
N ILE A 455 -4.88 -26.72 -38.85
CA ILE A 455 -5.72 -27.71 -39.53
C ILE A 455 -4.88 -28.62 -40.45
N LYS A 456 -4.00 -28.01 -41.25
CA LYS A 456 -3.20 -28.72 -42.23
C LYS A 456 -2.26 -29.75 -41.60
N THR A 457 -1.64 -29.40 -40.46
CA THR A 457 -0.57 -30.22 -39.85
C THR A 457 -1.05 -31.02 -38.64
N GLY A 458 -2.03 -30.53 -37.92
CA GLY A 458 -2.35 -31.07 -36.58
C GLY A 458 -3.37 -32.21 -36.56
N TRP A 459 -4.39 -32.18 -37.42
CA TRP A 459 -5.42 -33.23 -37.45
C TRP A 459 -5.02 -34.37 -38.36
N GLN A 460 -5.17 -35.60 -37.92
CA GLN A 460 -4.84 -36.79 -38.68
C GLN A 460 -6.12 -37.55 -39.10
N ASP A 461 -6.01 -38.43 -40.11
CA ASP A 461 -7.11 -39.22 -40.67
C ASP A 461 -7.75 -40.15 -39.63
N GLU A 462 -6.98 -40.64 -38.68
CA GLU A 462 -7.43 -41.49 -37.56
C GLU A 462 -8.19 -40.72 -36.48
N GLY A 463 -8.26 -39.38 -36.61
CA GLY A 463 -8.86 -38.46 -35.67
C GLY A 463 -7.89 -37.98 -34.57
N GLY A 464 -8.25 -36.83 -33.98
CA GLY A 464 -7.48 -36.17 -32.91
C GLY A 464 -6.26 -35.37 -33.37
N TRP A 465 -5.87 -34.44 -32.53
CA TRP A 465 -4.74 -33.56 -32.76
C TRP A 465 -3.45 -34.19 -32.22
N ILE A 466 -2.38 -34.14 -33.04
CA ILE A 466 -1.05 -34.67 -32.68
C ILE A 466 -0.36 -33.78 -31.64
N HIS A 467 0.64 -34.34 -30.95
CA HIS A 467 1.44 -33.60 -29.97
C HIS A 467 2.44 -32.68 -30.63
N ARG A 468 3.16 -33.11 -31.70
CA ARG A 468 4.30 -32.40 -32.28
C ARG A 468 4.48 -32.67 -33.77
N PHE A 469 4.89 -31.64 -34.50
CA PHE A 469 5.23 -31.72 -35.92
C PHE A 469 6.59 -31.08 -36.19
N ASN A 470 7.27 -31.58 -37.23
CA ASN A 470 8.53 -31.04 -37.72
C ASN A 470 8.34 -29.69 -38.42
N ASN A 471 9.40 -28.96 -38.65
CA ASN A 471 9.35 -27.67 -39.32
C ASN A 471 8.81 -27.77 -40.76
N ASP A 472 8.96 -28.89 -41.45
CA ASP A 472 8.36 -29.16 -42.78
C ASP A 472 6.89 -29.55 -42.76
N GLY A 473 6.26 -29.60 -41.56
CA GLY A 473 4.88 -29.96 -41.36
C GLY A 473 4.62 -31.47 -41.23
N SER A 474 5.63 -32.34 -41.34
CA SER A 474 5.48 -33.77 -41.10
C SER A 474 5.32 -34.08 -39.62
N VAL A 475 4.62 -35.19 -39.31
CA VAL A 475 4.36 -35.63 -37.92
C VAL A 475 5.67 -36.07 -37.26
N GLN A 476 6.02 -35.50 -36.12
CA GLN A 476 7.14 -35.93 -35.29
C GLN A 476 6.69 -36.84 -34.13
N ASP A 477 5.60 -36.44 -33.43
CA ASP A 477 5.02 -37.18 -32.33
C ASP A 477 3.50 -37.22 -32.53
N ASP A 478 2.97 -38.41 -32.79
CA ASP A 478 1.57 -38.63 -33.07
C ASP A 478 0.71 -38.88 -31.84
N GLN A 479 1.26 -38.72 -30.63
CA GLN A 479 0.50 -38.88 -29.40
C GLN A 479 -0.71 -37.95 -29.37
N ARG A 480 -1.86 -38.48 -28.95
CA ARG A 480 -3.10 -37.70 -28.75
C ARG A 480 -3.24 -37.34 -27.29
N ASP A 481 -2.59 -36.29 -26.86
CA ASP A 481 -2.60 -35.79 -25.49
C ASP A 481 -3.88 -34.97 -25.26
N THR A 482 -4.64 -35.26 -24.23
CA THR A 482 -5.85 -34.52 -23.83
C THR A 482 -5.56 -33.03 -23.62
N TYR A 483 -4.36 -32.71 -23.14
CA TYR A 483 -3.90 -31.32 -22.96
C TYR A 483 -3.80 -30.55 -24.29
N ASP A 484 -3.30 -31.21 -25.35
CA ASP A 484 -3.24 -30.61 -26.69
C ASP A 484 -4.65 -30.43 -27.27
N GLN A 485 -5.52 -31.45 -27.13
CA GLN A 485 -6.93 -31.35 -27.55
C GLN A 485 -7.63 -30.17 -26.88
N ALA A 486 -7.47 -30.00 -25.57
CA ALA A 486 -8.09 -28.92 -24.80
C ALA A 486 -7.64 -27.52 -25.27
N PHE A 487 -6.34 -27.35 -25.59
CA PHE A 487 -5.85 -26.06 -26.10
C PHE A 487 -6.35 -25.76 -27.53
N VAL A 488 -6.50 -26.77 -28.37
CA VAL A 488 -7.09 -26.58 -29.69
C VAL A 488 -8.57 -26.25 -29.58
N LEU A 489 -9.30 -26.94 -28.70
CA LEU A 489 -10.70 -26.63 -28.41
C LEU A 489 -10.85 -25.16 -27.95
N LEU A 490 -10.00 -24.71 -27.02
CA LEU A 490 -9.97 -23.33 -26.54
C LEU A 490 -9.68 -22.31 -27.67
N ALA A 491 -8.72 -22.62 -28.54
CA ALA A 491 -8.36 -21.78 -29.67
C ALA A 491 -9.54 -21.65 -30.66
N CYS A 492 -10.16 -22.78 -31.04
CA CYS A 492 -11.29 -22.83 -31.93
C CYS A 492 -12.52 -22.10 -31.36
N ALA A 493 -12.85 -22.33 -30.09
CA ALA A 493 -13.94 -21.62 -29.40
C ALA A 493 -13.70 -20.11 -29.35
N SER A 494 -12.46 -19.69 -29.13
CA SER A 494 -12.09 -18.26 -29.14
C SER A 494 -12.23 -17.63 -30.52
N LEU A 495 -11.79 -18.30 -31.58
CA LEU A 495 -11.97 -17.85 -32.96
C LEU A 495 -13.44 -17.74 -33.33
N TYR A 496 -14.25 -18.74 -33.00
CA TYR A 496 -15.71 -18.66 -33.26
C TYR A 496 -16.33 -17.48 -32.52
N ARG A 497 -16.03 -17.31 -31.23
CA ARG A 497 -16.58 -16.22 -30.42
C ARG A 497 -16.16 -14.82 -30.89
N THR A 498 -14.88 -14.66 -31.28
CA THR A 498 -14.33 -13.32 -31.59
C THR A 498 -14.40 -12.95 -33.06
N MET A 499 -14.34 -13.94 -33.96
CA MET A 499 -14.26 -13.75 -35.42
C MET A 499 -15.51 -14.25 -36.15
N GLY A 500 -16.37 -15.02 -35.50
CA GLY A 500 -17.54 -15.64 -36.12
C GLY A 500 -17.19 -16.74 -37.15
N TRP A 501 -15.98 -17.36 -37.05
CA TRP A 501 -15.56 -18.36 -38.03
C TRP A 501 -16.28 -19.68 -37.83
N GLU A 502 -17.17 -20.06 -38.74
CA GLU A 502 -17.92 -21.32 -38.70
C GLU A 502 -17.00 -22.54 -38.84
N ASP A 503 -15.90 -22.44 -39.59
CA ASP A 503 -14.88 -23.47 -39.67
C ASP A 503 -14.25 -23.77 -38.30
N ALA A 504 -14.01 -22.73 -37.50
CA ALA A 504 -13.47 -22.92 -36.16
C ALA A 504 -14.48 -23.64 -35.25
N LYS A 505 -15.77 -23.32 -35.35
CA LYS A 505 -16.82 -24.06 -34.65
C LYS A 505 -16.87 -25.52 -35.09
N HIS A 506 -16.81 -25.81 -36.39
CA HIS A 506 -16.76 -27.17 -36.92
C HIS A 506 -15.59 -27.98 -36.31
N TRP A 507 -14.40 -27.39 -36.22
CA TRP A 507 -13.23 -28.04 -35.62
C TRP A 507 -13.32 -28.19 -34.10
N ALA A 508 -13.97 -27.25 -33.40
CA ALA A 508 -14.29 -27.40 -31.99
C ALA A 508 -15.21 -28.61 -31.75
N ASP A 509 -16.30 -28.73 -32.51
CA ASP A 509 -17.28 -29.83 -32.43
C ASP A 509 -16.59 -31.19 -32.73
N LYS A 510 -15.71 -31.24 -33.74
CA LYS A 510 -14.91 -32.43 -34.03
C LYS A 510 -13.96 -32.82 -32.90
N THR A 511 -13.30 -31.83 -32.31
CA THR A 511 -12.37 -32.02 -31.18
C THR A 511 -13.13 -32.58 -29.97
N GLN A 512 -14.26 -31.95 -29.63
CA GLN A 512 -15.12 -32.42 -28.53
C GLN A 512 -15.59 -33.87 -28.76
N THR A 513 -16.05 -34.16 -29.96
CA THR A 513 -16.49 -35.53 -30.34
C THR A 513 -15.34 -36.53 -30.18
N TYR A 514 -14.14 -36.20 -30.61
CA TYR A 514 -12.95 -37.05 -30.44
C TYR A 514 -12.63 -37.28 -28.96
N MET A 515 -12.63 -36.21 -28.16
CA MET A 515 -12.38 -36.33 -26.71
C MET A 515 -13.41 -37.22 -26.03
N ASP A 516 -14.69 -37.02 -26.30
CA ASP A 516 -15.79 -37.79 -25.69
C ASP A 516 -15.77 -39.25 -26.12
N THR A 517 -15.30 -39.56 -27.33
CA THR A 517 -15.30 -40.92 -27.87
C THR A 517 -14.04 -41.70 -27.47
N HIS A 518 -12.87 -41.06 -27.43
CA HIS A 518 -11.58 -41.74 -27.32
C HIS A 518 -10.83 -41.47 -26.01
N LEU A 519 -11.13 -40.38 -25.32
CA LEU A 519 -10.40 -39.94 -24.15
C LEU A 519 -11.24 -39.94 -22.87
N ALA A 520 -12.58 -39.98 -22.97
CA ALA A 520 -13.46 -39.94 -21.82
C ALA A 520 -13.31 -41.18 -20.92
N ASP A 521 -13.17 -40.95 -19.60
CA ASP A 521 -13.27 -41.99 -18.60
C ASP A 521 -14.75 -42.19 -18.20
N THR A 522 -15.43 -43.04 -18.93
CA THR A 522 -16.85 -43.33 -18.71
C THR A 522 -17.15 -44.00 -17.36
N LYS A 523 -16.12 -44.54 -16.67
CA LYS A 523 -16.27 -45.20 -15.39
C LYS A 523 -16.20 -44.24 -14.20
N ASN A 524 -15.31 -43.28 -14.25
CA ASN A 524 -15.02 -42.39 -13.11
C ASN A 524 -15.23 -40.90 -13.43
N GLY A 525 -15.65 -40.56 -14.65
CA GLY A 525 -15.81 -39.19 -15.15
C GLY A 525 -14.47 -38.54 -15.52
N GLY A 526 -14.54 -37.47 -16.31
CA GLY A 526 -13.39 -36.74 -16.85
C GLY A 526 -12.72 -37.46 -18.04
N TYR A 527 -11.46 -37.08 -18.33
CA TYR A 527 -10.71 -37.59 -19.48
C TYR A 527 -9.40 -38.25 -19.04
N PHE A 528 -8.97 -39.28 -19.77
CA PHE A 528 -7.62 -39.81 -19.64
C PHE A 528 -6.60 -38.80 -20.17
N GLU A 529 -5.34 -38.90 -19.73
CA GLU A 529 -4.28 -37.97 -20.13
C GLU A 529 -3.96 -38.01 -21.64
N GLY A 530 -4.19 -39.15 -22.27
CA GLY A 530 -3.98 -39.36 -23.70
C GLY A 530 -4.54 -40.70 -24.18
N SER A 531 -4.43 -40.96 -25.49
CA SER A 531 -4.94 -42.17 -26.15
C SER A 531 -4.20 -43.47 -25.78
N LYS A 532 -3.00 -43.37 -25.19
CA LYS A 532 -2.26 -44.54 -24.70
C LYS A 532 -2.66 -44.87 -23.24
N PRO A 533 -2.89 -46.15 -22.87
CA PRO A 533 -3.19 -46.48 -21.50
C PRO A 533 -2.07 -46.03 -20.56
N VAL A 534 -2.42 -45.33 -19.50
CA VAL A 534 -1.51 -44.96 -18.41
C VAL A 534 -2.06 -45.56 -17.11
N GLU A 535 -1.15 -46.08 -16.26
CA GLU A 535 -1.54 -46.76 -15.01
C GLU A 535 -2.05 -45.75 -13.95
N TYR A 536 -1.85 -44.44 -14.14
CA TYR A 536 -2.27 -43.39 -13.22
C TYR A 536 -2.63 -42.09 -13.93
N ARG A 537 -3.48 -41.30 -13.28
CA ARG A 537 -3.92 -39.99 -13.72
C ARG A 537 -3.02 -38.90 -13.11
N ARG A 538 -2.67 -37.93 -13.88
CA ARG A 538 -2.20 -36.68 -13.28
C ARG A 538 -3.39 -35.86 -12.78
N ALA A 539 -3.36 -35.53 -11.50
CA ALA A 539 -4.28 -34.52 -10.96
C ALA A 539 -3.82 -33.12 -11.46
N ASN A 540 -4.24 -32.76 -12.67
CA ASN A 540 -3.98 -31.43 -13.21
C ASN A 540 -5.28 -30.63 -13.20
N PRO A 541 -5.47 -29.67 -12.27
CA PRO A 541 -6.72 -28.92 -12.14
C PRO A 541 -7.04 -28.03 -13.34
N HIS A 542 -6.10 -27.86 -14.27
CA HIS A 542 -6.33 -27.08 -15.49
C HIS A 542 -7.02 -27.85 -16.62
N MET A 543 -7.24 -29.14 -16.43
CA MET A 543 -7.79 -30.05 -17.44
C MET A 543 -9.23 -30.48 -17.15
N HIS A 544 -9.79 -30.05 -16.02
CA HIS A 544 -11.13 -30.48 -15.57
C HIS A 544 -12.13 -29.36 -15.49
#